data_212b9417781e67547cd5ea7616d56b62
#
_entry.id   212b9417781e67547cd5ea7616d56b62
#
_cell.length_a   1.000
_cell.length_b   1.000
_cell.length_c   1.000
_cell.angle_alpha   90.00
_cell.angle_beta   90.00
_cell.angle_gamma   90.00
#
_symmetry.space_group_name_H-M   'P 1'
#
loop_
_entity.id
_entity.type
_entity.pdbx_description
1 polymer ?
#
loop_
_entity_poly.entity_id
_entity_poly.type
_entity_poly.pdbx_seq_one_letter_code
_entity_poly.pdbx_strand_id
1 'polypeptide(L)'
;RSSDLYGLGAQGMVGGSFHRPVLSVAWPTGEFGPMNLEGAVKLGFRKELEALEDPAERAAEFERLVTDAYERGKALSAASLFEIDDVIDPADTRERIVAALRALPVAEPSSARWVDTW
;
A
#
# COMPACT_ATOMS: atom_id res chain seq x y z
N ARG A 1 -0.82 2.02 14.85
CA ARG A 1 -1.35 2.90 13.82
C ARG A 1 -0.56 2.68 12.55
N SER A 2 -1.09 1.95 11.64
CA SER A 2 -0.55 1.79 10.31
C SER A 2 -1.68 2.01 9.32
N SER A 3 -2.06 3.27 9.17
CA SER A 3 -3.07 3.64 8.20
C SER A 3 -2.45 3.80 6.82
N ASP A 4 -1.17 4.21 6.74
CA ASP A 4 -0.60 4.70 5.51
C ASP A 4 0.70 3.95 5.22
N LEU A 5 0.73 3.21 4.12
CA LEU A 5 1.87 2.43 3.66
C LEU A 5 2.31 2.93 2.28
N TYR A 6 3.42 3.67 2.25
CA TYR A 6 3.91 4.30 1.03
C TYR A 6 5.33 3.85 0.67
N GLY A 7 5.53 3.61 -0.62
CA GLY A 7 6.83 3.41 -1.25
C GLY A 7 7.66 2.29 -0.65
N LEU A 8 8.97 2.49 -0.60
CA LEU A 8 9.95 1.51 -0.11
C LEU A 8 9.77 1.17 1.37
N GLY A 9 9.23 2.10 2.18
CA GLY A 9 8.92 1.84 3.58
C GLY A 9 7.84 0.78 3.73
N ALA A 10 6.80 0.83 2.90
CA ALA A 10 5.78 -0.20 2.84
C ALA A 10 6.37 -1.55 2.42
N GLN A 11 7.16 -1.58 1.37
CA GLN A 11 7.83 -2.79 0.90
C GLN A 11 8.75 -3.40 1.96
N GLY A 12 9.53 -2.56 2.65
CA GLY A 12 10.39 -3.00 3.75
C GLY A 12 9.61 -3.65 4.90
N MET A 13 8.45 -3.09 5.25
CA MET A 13 7.58 -3.61 6.31
C MET A 13 6.96 -4.97 5.98
N VAL A 14 6.76 -5.28 4.70
CA VAL A 14 6.17 -6.55 4.24
C VAL A 14 7.21 -7.50 3.63
N GLY A 15 8.50 -7.32 3.93
CA GLY A 15 9.56 -8.23 3.50
C GLY A 15 9.95 -8.11 2.02
N GLY A 16 9.75 -6.96 1.41
CA GLY A 16 10.18 -6.63 0.05
C GLY A 16 9.10 -6.69 -1.03
N SER A 17 7.97 -7.35 -0.77
CA SER A 17 6.83 -7.41 -1.69
C SER A 17 5.55 -7.74 -0.92
N PHE A 18 4.42 -7.20 -1.34
CA PHE A 18 3.11 -7.56 -0.79
C PHE A 18 2.69 -9.01 -1.06
N HIS A 19 3.31 -9.68 -2.02
CA HIS A 19 3.06 -11.07 -2.37
C HIS A 19 4.02 -12.06 -1.68
N ARG A 20 4.99 -11.57 -0.92
CA ARG A 20 5.97 -12.42 -0.22
C ARG A 20 5.51 -12.91 1.15
N PRO A 21 4.78 -12.11 1.95
CA PRO A 21 4.25 -12.56 3.22
C PRO A 21 3.30 -13.74 3.09
N VAL A 22 3.19 -14.52 4.14
CA VAL A 22 2.21 -15.61 4.24
C VAL A 22 0.78 -15.08 4.26
N LEU A 23 0.61 -13.88 4.75
CA LEU A 23 -0.66 -13.17 4.83
C LEU A 23 -0.39 -11.67 4.71
N SER A 24 -1.05 -11.05 3.76
CA SER A 24 -1.01 -9.61 3.51
C SER A 24 -2.42 -9.05 3.62
N VAL A 25 -2.76 -8.44 4.73
CA VAL A 25 -4.11 -7.90 4.97
C VAL A 25 -4.06 -6.43 5.37
N ALA A 26 -5.13 -5.73 5.12
CA ALA A 26 -5.30 -4.35 5.55
C ALA A 26 -6.59 -4.16 6.35
N TRP A 27 -6.64 -3.10 7.11
CA TRP A 27 -7.90 -2.60 7.67
C TRP A 27 -8.58 -1.68 6.66
N PRO A 28 -9.90 -1.47 6.76
CA PRO A 28 -10.64 -0.62 5.81
C PRO A 28 -10.12 0.82 5.69
N THR A 29 -9.42 1.30 6.73
CA THR A 29 -8.80 2.63 6.78
C THR A 29 -7.36 2.65 6.24
N GLY A 30 -6.87 1.52 5.71
CA GLY A 30 -5.53 1.44 5.15
C GLY A 30 -5.42 2.21 3.82
N GLU A 31 -4.32 2.91 3.64
CA GLU A 31 -3.99 3.62 2.42
C GLU A 31 -2.63 3.16 1.88
N PHE A 32 -2.56 3.02 0.58
CA PHE A 32 -1.38 2.53 -0.14
C PHE A 32 -1.01 3.50 -1.27
N GLY A 33 0.27 3.62 -1.54
CA GLY A 33 0.75 4.41 -2.66
C GLY A 33 2.24 4.23 -2.91
N PRO A 34 2.71 4.60 -4.12
CA PRO A 34 4.12 4.51 -4.47
C PRO A 34 5.00 5.50 -3.68
N MET A 35 4.41 6.59 -3.25
CA MET A 35 5.01 7.64 -2.44
C MET A 35 3.88 8.49 -1.86
N ASN A 36 4.20 9.55 -1.11
CA ASN A 36 3.20 10.54 -0.71
C ASN A 36 2.38 10.99 -1.94
N LEU A 37 1.05 10.93 -1.84
CA LEU A 37 0.17 11.03 -3.02
C LEU A 37 0.18 12.41 -3.65
N GLU A 38 0.30 13.49 -2.88
CA GLU A 38 0.45 14.85 -3.42
C GLU A 38 1.76 14.98 -4.21
N GLY A 39 2.84 14.39 -3.70
CA GLY A 39 4.12 14.32 -4.40
C GLY A 39 4.04 13.50 -5.68
N ALA A 40 3.35 12.37 -5.64
CA ALA A 40 3.13 11.51 -6.80
C ALA A 40 2.33 12.23 -7.89
N VAL A 41 1.27 12.96 -7.53
CA VAL A 41 0.47 13.74 -8.47
C VAL A 41 1.29 14.87 -9.08
N LYS A 42 2.06 15.63 -8.28
CA LYS A 42 2.94 16.70 -8.80
C LYS A 42 3.97 16.17 -9.78
N LEU A 43 4.49 14.98 -9.54
CA LEU A 43 5.51 14.38 -10.40
C LEU A 43 4.90 13.77 -11.67
N GLY A 44 3.84 12.98 -11.50
CA GLY A 44 3.21 12.22 -12.58
C GLY A 44 2.44 13.08 -13.57
N PHE A 45 1.76 14.12 -13.06
CA PHE A 45 0.93 15.02 -13.86
C PHE A 45 1.54 16.41 -14.04
N ARG A 46 2.86 16.50 -13.93
CA ARG A 46 3.58 17.77 -13.99
C ARG A 46 3.29 18.54 -15.28
N LYS A 47 3.34 17.88 -16.43
CA LYS A 47 3.15 18.52 -17.74
C LYS A 47 1.72 19.02 -17.93
N GLU A 48 0.74 18.22 -17.50
CA GLU A 48 -0.67 18.55 -17.55
C GLU A 48 -0.99 19.76 -16.67
N LEU A 49 -0.45 19.79 -15.47
CA LEU A 49 -0.63 20.92 -14.54
C LEU A 49 0.09 22.19 -15.01
N GLU A 50 1.28 22.08 -15.59
CA GLU A 50 2.03 23.22 -16.15
C GLU A 50 1.38 23.78 -17.42
N ALA A 51 0.57 23.00 -18.14
CA ALA A 51 -0.17 23.46 -19.32
C ALA A 51 -1.38 24.34 -18.99
N LEU A 52 -1.86 24.31 -17.74
CA LEU A 52 -2.95 25.20 -17.30
C LEU A 52 -2.37 26.58 -16.95
N GLU A 53 -2.76 27.59 -17.72
CA GLU A 53 -2.28 28.95 -17.54
C GLU A 53 -2.87 29.63 -16.30
N ASP A 54 -4.17 29.37 -16.04
CA ASP A 54 -4.85 29.92 -14.86
C ASP A 54 -4.42 29.20 -13.57
N PRO A 55 -3.86 29.92 -12.58
CA PRO A 55 -3.50 29.34 -11.30
C PRO A 55 -4.66 28.71 -10.52
N ALA A 56 -5.88 29.24 -10.68
CA ALA A 56 -7.06 28.72 -10.00
C ALA A 56 -7.51 27.38 -10.61
N GLU A 57 -7.50 27.28 -11.93
CA GLU A 57 -7.78 26.02 -12.64
C GLU A 57 -6.72 24.97 -12.32
N ARG A 58 -5.45 25.35 -12.29
CA ARG A 58 -4.34 24.45 -11.92
C ARG A 58 -4.48 23.91 -10.51
N ALA A 59 -4.88 24.76 -9.55
CA ALA A 59 -5.10 24.35 -8.18
C ALA A 59 -6.29 23.37 -8.07
N ALA A 60 -7.39 23.65 -8.74
CA ALA A 60 -8.57 22.81 -8.74
C ALA A 60 -8.28 21.44 -9.37
N GLU A 61 -7.56 21.40 -10.48
CA GLU A 61 -7.16 20.15 -11.13
C GLU A 61 -6.20 19.34 -10.27
N PHE A 62 -5.24 19.99 -9.60
CA PHE A 62 -4.37 19.34 -8.65
C PHE A 62 -5.14 18.66 -7.51
N GLU A 63 -6.07 19.38 -6.87
CA GLU A 63 -6.91 18.83 -5.80
C GLU A 63 -7.78 17.66 -6.28
N ARG A 64 -8.32 17.73 -7.50
CA ARG A 64 -9.07 16.63 -8.11
C ARG A 64 -8.20 15.40 -8.30
N LEU A 65 -6.98 15.55 -8.85
CA LEU A 65 -6.04 14.46 -9.07
C LEU A 65 -5.56 13.84 -7.75
N VAL A 66 -5.34 14.65 -6.73
CA VAL A 66 -4.99 14.17 -5.37
C VAL A 66 -6.14 13.36 -4.80
N THR A 67 -7.37 13.84 -4.90
CA THR A 67 -8.56 13.12 -4.44
C THR A 67 -8.69 11.76 -5.13
N ASP A 68 -8.54 11.73 -6.46
CA ASP A 68 -8.55 10.49 -7.24
C ASP A 68 -7.44 9.51 -6.82
N ALA A 69 -6.26 10.03 -6.50
CA ALA A 69 -5.14 9.21 -6.03
C ALA A 69 -5.44 8.58 -4.66
N TYR A 70 -6.03 9.33 -3.74
CA TYR A 70 -6.47 8.81 -2.44
C TYR A 70 -7.55 7.73 -2.59
N GLU A 71 -8.54 7.93 -3.46
CA GLU A 71 -9.59 6.93 -3.70
C GLU A 71 -9.01 5.62 -4.26
N ARG A 72 -8.05 5.70 -5.17
CA ARG A 72 -7.37 4.51 -5.74
C ARG A 72 -6.44 3.82 -4.73
N GLY A 73 -5.86 4.58 -3.81
CA GLY A 73 -4.96 4.07 -2.77
C GLY A 73 -5.66 3.39 -1.58
N LYS A 74 -6.98 3.36 -1.53
CA LYS A 74 -7.72 2.70 -0.44
C LYS A 74 -7.47 1.20 -0.41
N ALA A 75 -7.46 0.63 0.80
CA ALA A 75 -7.26 -0.79 1.03
C ALA A 75 -8.17 -1.68 0.17
N LEU A 76 -9.44 -1.30 0.02
CA LEU A 76 -10.39 -2.04 -0.79
C LEU A 76 -9.99 -2.04 -2.29
N SER A 77 -9.46 -0.94 -2.79
CA SER A 77 -8.95 -0.85 -4.16
C SER A 77 -7.72 -1.75 -4.34
N ALA A 78 -6.78 -1.74 -3.39
CA ALA A 78 -5.62 -2.63 -3.40
C ALA A 78 -6.02 -4.11 -3.38
N ALA A 79 -7.00 -4.48 -2.56
CA ALA A 79 -7.53 -5.85 -2.51
C ALA A 79 -8.21 -6.26 -3.82
N SER A 80 -8.96 -5.35 -4.45
CA SER A 80 -9.64 -5.64 -5.73
C SER A 80 -8.67 -5.88 -6.90
N LEU A 81 -7.44 -5.38 -6.76
CA LEU A 81 -6.34 -5.60 -7.71
C LEU A 81 -5.42 -6.77 -7.31
N PHE A 82 -5.79 -7.52 -6.27
CA PHE A 82 -4.97 -8.63 -5.72
C PHE A 82 -3.60 -8.22 -5.23
N GLU A 83 -3.41 -6.96 -4.84
CA GLU A 83 -2.17 -6.47 -4.22
C GLU A 83 -2.03 -6.95 -2.77
N ILE A 84 -3.15 -7.20 -2.10
CA ILE A 84 -3.25 -7.80 -0.76
C ILE A 84 -4.30 -8.89 -0.75
N ASP A 85 -4.23 -9.79 0.22
CA ASP A 85 -5.10 -10.98 0.30
C ASP A 85 -6.52 -10.63 0.74
N ASP A 86 -6.68 -9.68 1.69
CA ASP A 86 -8.01 -9.36 2.23
C ASP A 86 -8.03 -7.98 2.91
N VAL A 87 -9.24 -7.44 3.07
CA VAL A 87 -9.52 -6.29 3.94
C VAL A 87 -10.36 -6.78 5.09
N ILE A 88 -9.81 -6.73 6.30
CA ILE A 88 -10.40 -7.35 7.49
C ILE A 88 -10.83 -6.31 8.52
N ASP A 89 -11.81 -6.68 9.36
CA ASP A 89 -12.09 -5.91 10.56
C ASP A 89 -10.87 -5.93 11.50
N PRO A 90 -10.48 -4.78 12.09
CA PRO A 90 -9.41 -4.74 13.10
C PRO A 90 -9.59 -5.77 14.23
N ALA A 91 -10.82 -6.08 14.62
CA ALA A 91 -11.13 -7.07 15.63
C ALA A 91 -10.70 -8.50 15.24
N ASP A 92 -10.72 -8.83 13.95
CA ASP A 92 -10.38 -10.16 13.43
C ASP A 92 -8.87 -10.36 13.24
N THR A 93 -8.07 -9.32 13.40
CA THR A 93 -6.63 -9.34 13.10
C THR A 93 -5.90 -10.48 13.77
N ARG A 94 -6.16 -10.69 15.08
CA ARG A 94 -5.51 -11.79 15.84
C ARG A 94 -5.90 -13.16 15.31
N GLU A 95 -7.17 -13.38 15.02
CA GLU A 95 -7.67 -14.66 14.53
C GLU A 95 -7.05 -14.99 13.17
N ARG A 96 -7.02 -14.03 12.25
CA ARG A 96 -6.41 -14.17 10.93
C ARG A 96 -4.92 -14.49 11.00
N ILE A 97 -4.17 -13.79 11.84
CA ILE A 97 -2.73 -14.07 12.06
C ILE A 97 -2.52 -15.48 12.61
N VAL A 98 -3.30 -15.88 13.63
CA VAL A 98 -3.18 -17.22 14.24
C VAL A 98 -3.53 -18.30 13.23
N ALA A 99 -4.58 -18.11 12.43
CA ALA A 99 -4.96 -19.06 11.39
C ALA A 99 -3.86 -19.23 10.34
N ALA A 100 -3.29 -18.12 9.85
CA ALA A 100 -2.18 -18.14 8.90
C ALA A 100 -0.95 -18.85 9.46
N LEU A 101 -0.56 -18.57 10.71
CA LEU A 101 0.58 -19.23 11.36
C LEU A 101 0.36 -20.74 11.55
N ARG A 102 -0.87 -21.16 11.86
CA ARG A 102 -1.20 -22.58 12.01
C ARG A 102 -1.22 -23.34 10.68
N ALA A 103 -1.47 -22.64 9.59
CA ALA A 103 -1.46 -23.23 8.25
C ALA A 103 -0.05 -23.41 7.68
N LEU A 104 0.96 -22.76 8.28
CA LEU A 104 2.33 -22.89 7.83
C LEU A 104 2.90 -24.27 8.16
N PRO A 105 3.62 -24.92 7.23
CA PRO A 105 4.43 -26.06 7.57
C PRO A 105 5.50 -25.66 8.59
N VAL A 106 5.83 -26.56 9.50
CA VAL A 106 6.96 -26.35 10.41
C VAL A 106 8.21 -26.17 9.56
N ALA A 107 8.78 -24.97 9.58
CA ALA A 107 9.99 -24.69 8.83
C ALA A 107 11.16 -25.50 9.42
N GLU A 108 11.81 -26.31 8.60
CA GLU A 108 13.13 -26.84 8.95
C GLU A 108 14.08 -25.64 9.18
N PRO A 109 14.94 -25.69 10.22
CA PRO A 109 15.89 -24.62 10.47
C PRO A 109 16.81 -24.47 9.26
N SER A 110 16.53 -23.51 8.40
CA SER A 110 17.44 -23.17 7.30
C SER A 110 18.68 -22.51 7.88
N SER A 111 19.84 -22.79 7.30
CA SER A 111 21.07 -22.06 7.59
C SER A 111 20.76 -20.55 7.43
N ALA A 112 20.77 -19.83 8.53
CA ALA A 112 20.27 -18.47 8.59
C ALA A 112 20.98 -17.58 7.58
N ARG A 113 20.25 -17.02 6.64
CA ARG A 113 20.69 -15.85 5.89
C ARG A 113 20.40 -14.63 6.76
N TRP A 114 21.44 -13.89 7.08
CA TRP A 114 21.32 -12.68 7.90
C TRP A 114 20.68 -11.52 7.13
N VAL A 115 20.77 -11.55 5.81
CA VAL A 115 20.15 -10.58 4.91
C VAL A 115 19.65 -11.34 3.70
N ASP A 116 18.35 -11.24 3.43
CA ASP A 116 17.77 -11.76 2.20
C ASP A 116 18.01 -10.72 1.11
N THR A 117 18.68 -11.11 0.05
CA THR A 117 18.84 -10.27 -1.15
C THR A 117 17.64 -10.51 -2.05
N TRP A 118 16.84 -9.49 -2.20
CA TRP A 118 15.75 -9.39 -3.17
C TRP A 118 16.25 -9.24 -4.60
#